data_dc8012498aef42346d64ba534adfd14d
#
_entry.id   dc8012498aef42346d64ba534adfd14d
#
_cell.length_a   1.000
_cell.length_b   1.000
_cell.length_c   1.000
_cell.angle_alpha   90.00
_cell.angle_beta   90.00
_cell.angle_gamma   90.00
#
_symmetry.space_group_name_H-M   'P 1'
#
loop_
_entity.id
_entity.type
_entity.pdbx_description
1 polymer ?
#
loop_
_entity_poly.entity_id
_entity_poly.type
_entity_poly.pdbx_seq_one_letter_code
_entity_poly.pdbx_strand_id
1 'polypeptide(L)'
;FLDIYNIQKEPARTNAFGFLIILLVFQVIVVVFLSIEDILRGFRAIIAFFVPEVGPVWVGRRKFVSQIALGLAALPVAGLLYGILKGKYNYKVLSYELTFDDLPEAFDGFQLTQISDLHCGSFDNPERVQYGIDLINEQRSDVILFTGDMVNNRAAELDRWQSMLATLDAKYGVYSVLGNHDYGDYVPWNSPEDKSSNMDRLMEIQKQMGFKLLCNENDVIHKEDQKLAIVGVENWGAGEFTKKGDLSKALSGLDADCFKILLTHDPSHWQLKIKDEDINIPLTLSGHTHGMQFGIEIPGKFKWSPVKWRYPYWAGVYKENNKYLNVNRGFGYLAYPGRLGIWPEITVITLKKAV
;
A
#
# COMPACT_ATOMS: atom_id res chain seq x y z
N PHE A 1 4.08 -28.46 10.22
CA PHE A 1 5.55 -28.45 10.02
C PHE A 1 5.95 -27.81 8.70
N LEU A 2 5.32 -28.20 7.57
CA LEU A 2 5.58 -27.63 6.24
C LEU A 2 5.20 -26.15 6.16
N ASP A 3 4.15 -25.73 6.86
CA ASP A 3 3.68 -24.33 6.83
C ASP A 3 4.63 -23.40 7.58
N ILE A 4 5.11 -23.80 8.75
CA ILE A 4 6.12 -23.02 9.52
C ILE A 4 7.41 -22.89 8.70
N TYR A 5 7.85 -23.98 8.03
CA TYR A 5 9.03 -23.98 7.18
C TYR A 5 8.90 -23.06 5.96
N ASN A 6 7.70 -22.98 5.37
CA ASN A 6 7.42 -22.09 4.25
C ASN A 6 7.40 -20.62 4.68
N ILE A 7 6.77 -20.30 5.82
CA ILE A 7 6.73 -18.94 6.37
C ILE A 7 8.13 -18.43 6.70
N GLN A 8 8.97 -19.27 7.31
CA GLN A 8 10.36 -18.91 7.64
C GLN A 8 11.22 -18.64 6.39
N LYS A 9 10.87 -19.22 5.24
CA LYS A 9 11.56 -18.98 3.96
C LYS A 9 11.02 -17.82 3.14
N GLU A 10 9.87 -17.29 3.48
CA GLU A 10 9.24 -16.18 2.76
C GLU A 10 10.20 -14.97 2.61
N PRO A 11 10.84 -14.46 3.66
CA PRO A 11 11.79 -13.35 3.53
C PRO A 11 12.99 -13.67 2.62
N ALA A 12 13.50 -14.91 2.65
CA ALA A 12 14.62 -15.32 1.79
C ALA A 12 14.20 -15.36 0.30
N ARG A 13 13.00 -15.86 -0.01
CA ARG A 13 12.44 -15.88 -1.36
C ARG A 13 12.20 -14.45 -1.87
N THR A 14 11.62 -13.60 -1.04
CA THR A 14 11.35 -12.20 -1.34
C THR A 14 12.65 -11.44 -1.61
N ASN A 15 13.69 -11.65 -0.81
CA ASN A 15 15.00 -11.06 -1.04
C ASN A 15 15.65 -11.57 -2.34
N ALA A 16 15.58 -12.87 -2.63
CA ALA A 16 16.09 -13.43 -3.88
C ALA A 16 15.37 -12.80 -5.10
N PHE A 17 14.06 -12.65 -5.03
CA PHE A 17 13.29 -11.97 -6.07
C PHE A 17 13.71 -10.49 -6.22
N GLY A 18 13.94 -9.79 -5.13
CA GLY A 18 14.46 -8.42 -5.15
C GLY A 18 15.82 -8.30 -5.85
N PHE A 19 16.74 -9.22 -5.58
CA PHE A 19 18.02 -9.27 -6.29
C PHE A 19 17.86 -9.57 -7.78
N LEU A 20 16.96 -10.46 -8.16
CA LEU A 20 16.66 -10.73 -9.57
C LEU A 20 16.13 -9.48 -10.28
N ILE A 21 15.25 -8.70 -9.65
CA ILE A 21 14.76 -7.42 -10.20
C ILE A 21 15.92 -6.45 -10.40
N ILE A 22 16.82 -6.33 -9.43
CA ILE A 22 18.00 -5.44 -9.52
C ILE A 22 18.87 -5.85 -10.70
N LEU A 23 19.17 -7.15 -10.85
CA LEU A 23 19.95 -7.67 -11.96
C LEU A 23 19.27 -7.42 -13.31
N LEU A 24 17.95 -7.61 -13.37
CA LEU A 24 17.16 -7.36 -14.58
C LEU A 24 17.21 -5.88 -14.97
N VAL A 25 16.97 -4.97 -14.03
CA VAL A 25 17.04 -3.52 -14.28
C VAL A 25 18.43 -3.12 -14.77
N PHE A 26 19.48 -3.62 -14.13
CA PHE A 26 20.85 -3.39 -14.56
C PHE A 26 21.08 -3.87 -16.00
N GLN A 27 20.72 -5.12 -16.29
CA GLN A 27 20.88 -5.73 -17.62
C GLN A 27 20.11 -4.97 -18.70
N VAL A 28 18.83 -4.63 -18.43
CA VAL A 28 18.00 -3.88 -19.40
C VAL A 28 18.63 -2.56 -19.76
N ILE A 29 19.10 -1.79 -18.78
CA ILE A 29 19.74 -0.49 -19.05
C ILE A 29 20.99 -0.69 -19.91
N VAL A 30 21.88 -1.59 -19.50
CA VAL A 30 23.13 -1.83 -20.24
C VAL A 30 22.85 -2.31 -21.67
N VAL A 31 21.93 -3.27 -21.84
CA VAL A 31 21.58 -3.81 -23.16
C VAL A 31 20.97 -2.72 -24.03
N VAL A 32 20.05 -1.89 -23.53
CA VAL A 32 19.43 -0.82 -24.31
C VAL A 32 20.49 0.15 -24.83
N PHE A 33 21.42 0.62 -23.98
CA PHE A 33 22.46 1.54 -24.41
C PHE A 33 23.42 0.92 -25.45
N LEU A 34 23.83 -0.34 -25.23
CA LEU A 34 24.71 -1.04 -26.17
C LEU A 34 24.01 -1.35 -27.49
N SER A 35 22.73 -1.73 -27.46
CA SER A 35 21.96 -1.99 -28.68
C SER A 35 21.77 -0.72 -29.52
N ILE A 36 21.49 0.42 -28.90
CA ILE A 36 21.41 1.71 -29.59
C ILE A 36 22.76 2.00 -30.29
N GLU A 37 23.87 1.80 -29.59
CA GLU A 37 25.22 2.00 -30.20
C GLU A 37 25.46 1.06 -31.37
N ASP A 38 25.13 -0.23 -31.23
CA ASP A 38 25.30 -1.21 -32.30
C ASP A 38 24.39 -0.93 -33.52
N ILE A 39 23.14 -0.47 -33.31
CA ILE A 39 22.24 -0.03 -34.38
C ILE A 39 22.83 1.17 -35.13
N LEU A 40 23.26 2.21 -34.39
CA LEU A 40 23.87 3.40 -34.98
C LEU A 40 25.14 3.04 -35.77
N ARG A 41 25.92 2.08 -35.29
CA ARG A 41 27.10 1.57 -35.98
C ARG A 41 26.72 0.82 -37.27
N GLY A 42 25.69 -0.02 -37.23
CA GLY A 42 25.16 -0.72 -38.37
C GLY A 42 24.69 0.25 -39.47
N PHE A 43 23.91 1.26 -39.10
CA PHE A 43 23.49 2.31 -40.04
C PHE A 43 24.67 3.04 -40.67
N ARG A 44 25.69 3.40 -39.87
CA ARG A 44 26.89 4.06 -40.36
C ARG A 44 27.71 3.16 -41.32
N ALA A 45 27.80 1.87 -41.03
CA ALA A 45 28.44 0.90 -41.91
C ALA A 45 27.75 0.78 -43.26
N ILE A 46 26.41 0.79 -43.27
CA ILE A 46 25.61 0.80 -44.49
C ILE A 46 25.85 2.09 -45.30
N ILE A 47 25.84 3.26 -44.65
CA ILE A 47 26.11 4.53 -45.32
C ILE A 47 27.54 4.55 -45.90
N ALA A 48 28.52 4.08 -45.15
CA ALA A 48 29.92 4.03 -45.58
C ALA A 48 30.14 3.10 -46.80
N PHE A 49 29.27 2.10 -46.98
CA PHE A 49 29.27 1.24 -48.17
C PHE A 49 28.91 2.05 -49.43
N PHE A 50 27.99 2.99 -49.35
CA PHE A 50 27.53 3.81 -50.46
C PHE A 50 28.32 5.15 -50.60
N VAL A 51 28.88 5.63 -49.48
CA VAL A 51 29.62 6.94 -49.43
C VAL A 51 30.95 6.72 -48.75
N PRO A 52 32.04 6.41 -49.54
CA PRO A 52 33.35 6.06 -49.00
C PRO A 52 34.00 7.18 -48.14
N GLU A 53 33.56 8.43 -48.28
CA GLU A 53 34.05 9.59 -47.52
C GLU A 53 33.65 9.60 -46.03
N VAL A 54 32.72 8.70 -45.63
CA VAL A 54 32.35 8.53 -44.23
C VAL A 54 33.47 7.81 -43.50
N GLY A 55 34.32 8.57 -42.85
CA GLY A 55 35.54 8.12 -42.16
C GLY A 55 35.30 7.00 -41.13
N PRO A 56 36.38 6.38 -40.62
CA PRO A 56 36.30 5.17 -39.79
C PRO A 56 35.55 5.40 -38.47
N VAL A 57 34.95 4.33 -37.94
CA VAL A 57 34.30 4.33 -36.62
C VAL A 57 35.37 4.60 -35.55
N TRP A 58 35.14 5.55 -34.69
CA TRP A 58 36.05 5.86 -33.57
C TRP A 58 36.13 4.67 -32.61
N VAL A 59 37.28 4.02 -32.53
CA VAL A 59 37.52 2.80 -31.75
C VAL A 59 37.24 2.99 -30.26
N GLY A 60 37.46 4.22 -29.72
CA GLY A 60 37.19 4.55 -28.32
C GLY A 60 35.71 4.73 -27.94
N ARG A 61 34.81 4.90 -28.93
CA ARG A 61 33.42 5.24 -28.71
C ARG A 61 32.67 4.14 -27.95
N ARG A 62 32.86 2.85 -28.29
CA ARG A 62 32.20 1.74 -27.62
C ARG A 62 32.57 1.67 -26.14
N LYS A 63 33.85 1.86 -25.82
CA LYS A 63 34.32 1.91 -24.42
C LYS A 63 33.65 3.06 -23.66
N PHE A 64 33.56 4.23 -24.26
CA PHE A 64 32.91 5.39 -23.68
C PHE A 64 31.41 5.17 -23.45
N VAL A 65 30.67 4.66 -24.45
CA VAL A 65 29.24 4.33 -24.32
C VAL A 65 29.02 3.28 -23.25
N SER A 66 29.88 2.24 -23.18
CA SER A 66 29.79 1.21 -22.14
C SER A 66 30.01 1.79 -20.73
N GLN A 67 30.95 2.72 -20.57
CA GLN A 67 31.19 3.38 -19.28
C GLN A 67 30.00 4.25 -18.86
N ILE A 68 29.40 4.99 -19.80
CA ILE A 68 28.16 5.74 -19.54
C ILE A 68 27.02 4.80 -19.18
N ALA A 69 26.81 3.72 -19.91
CA ALA A 69 25.77 2.73 -19.65
C ALA A 69 25.91 2.13 -18.24
N LEU A 70 27.14 1.76 -17.84
CA LEU A 70 27.42 1.25 -16.50
C LEU A 70 27.15 2.31 -15.41
N GLY A 71 27.57 3.55 -15.62
CA GLY A 71 27.30 4.65 -14.68
C GLY A 71 25.82 4.94 -14.51
N LEU A 72 25.07 4.98 -15.62
CA LEU A 72 23.62 5.18 -15.60
C LEU A 72 22.85 3.99 -14.99
N ALA A 73 23.33 2.77 -15.20
CA ALA A 73 22.75 1.56 -14.58
C ALA A 73 23.04 1.51 -13.07
N ALA A 74 24.17 2.05 -12.61
CA ALA A 74 24.52 2.05 -11.19
C ALA A 74 23.54 2.86 -10.32
N LEU A 75 22.95 3.95 -10.84
CA LEU A 75 22.06 4.83 -10.10
C LEU A 75 20.76 4.10 -9.65
N PRO A 76 19.95 3.50 -10.55
CA PRO A 76 18.77 2.76 -10.12
C PRO A 76 19.12 1.52 -9.28
N VAL A 77 20.24 0.85 -9.55
CA VAL A 77 20.73 -0.26 -8.72
C VAL A 77 20.99 0.20 -7.29
N ALA A 78 21.72 1.30 -7.11
CA ALA A 78 21.97 1.86 -5.78
C ALA A 78 20.67 2.29 -5.09
N GLY A 79 19.73 2.88 -5.84
CA GLY A 79 18.41 3.26 -5.34
C GLY A 79 17.61 2.05 -4.88
N LEU A 80 17.54 0.98 -5.68
CA LEU A 80 16.85 -0.25 -5.32
C LEU A 80 17.50 -0.93 -4.11
N LEU A 81 18.82 -1.01 -4.04
CA LEU A 81 19.53 -1.52 -2.85
C LEU A 81 19.23 -0.68 -1.60
N TYR A 82 19.21 0.64 -1.71
CA TYR A 82 18.79 1.52 -0.62
C TYR A 82 17.34 1.23 -0.19
N GLY A 83 16.45 1.02 -1.17
CA GLY A 83 15.06 0.66 -0.93
C GLY A 83 14.92 -0.61 -0.08
N ILE A 84 15.73 -1.64 -0.37
CA ILE A 84 15.76 -2.91 0.38
C ILE A 84 16.34 -2.71 1.79
N LEU A 85 17.46 -2.02 1.91
CA LEU A 85 18.21 -1.93 3.16
C LEU A 85 17.59 -0.94 4.15
N LYS A 86 17.02 0.17 3.67
CA LYS A 86 16.52 1.26 4.51
C LYS A 86 15.12 1.73 4.13
N GLY A 87 14.82 1.81 2.83
CA GLY A 87 13.60 2.45 2.34
C GLY A 87 12.33 1.80 2.86
N LYS A 88 12.27 0.48 2.98
CA LYS A 88 11.11 -0.29 3.44
C LYS A 88 10.68 -0.02 4.89
N TYR A 89 11.53 0.63 5.69
CA TYR A 89 11.28 1.04 7.07
C TYR A 89 11.43 2.55 7.30
N ASN A 90 11.45 3.33 6.20
CA ASN A 90 11.53 4.79 6.29
C ASN A 90 10.13 5.39 6.44
N TYR A 91 9.45 5.06 7.53
CA TYR A 91 8.08 5.49 7.81
C TYR A 91 7.91 7.00 7.71
N LYS A 92 6.82 7.42 7.09
CA LYS A 92 6.41 8.82 6.99
C LYS A 92 5.05 9.00 7.64
N VAL A 93 4.97 9.93 8.57
CA VAL A 93 3.71 10.42 9.10
C VAL A 93 3.25 11.56 8.19
N LEU A 94 2.09 11.37 7.55
CA LEU A 94 1.47 12.38 6.68
C LEU A 94 0.18 12.87 7.35
N SER A 95 0.13 14.16 7.64
CA SER A 95 -0.99 14.78 8.32
C SER A 95 -1.84 15.63 7.38
N TYR A 96 -3.15 15.47 7.48
CA TYR A 96 -4.14 16.21 6.70
C TYR A 96 -5.22 16.78 7.61
N GLU A 97 -5.71 17.97 7.30
CA GLU A 97 -6.97 18.48 7.82
C GLU A 97 -8.02 18.42 6.73
N LEU A 98 -9.16 17.78 6.99
CA LEU A 98 -10.25 17.63 6.03
C LEU A 98 -11.51 18.28 6.61
N THR A 99 -12.11 19.20 5.83
CA THR A 99 -13.27 19.99 6.24
C THR A 99 -14.54 19.41 5.63
N PHE A 100 -15.58 19.26 6.47
CA PHE A 100 -16.88 18.69 6.12
C PHE A 100 -18.02 19.57 6.60
N ASP A 101 -19.04 19.76 5.76
CA ASP A 101 -20.22 20.55 6.07
C ASP A 101 -21.14 19.83 7.09
N ASP A 102 -21.19 18.49 7.01
CA ASP A 102 -22.08 17.61 7.78
C ASP A 102 -21.40 16.95 9.00
N LEU A 103 -20.16 17.33 9.33
CA LEU A 103 -19.49 16.82 10.53
C LEU A 103 -20.21 17.27 11.80
N PRO A 104 -20.58 16.36 12.73
CA PRO A 104 -21.14 16.75 14.00
C PRO A 104 -20.15 17.59 14.83
N GLU A 105 -20.64 18.62 15.52
CA GLU A 105 -19.83 19.60 16.27
C GLU A 105 -18.87 18.95 17.26
N ALA A 106 -19.35 17.95 18.00
CA ALA A 106 -18.52 17.22 18.95
C ALA A 106 -17.29 16.56 18.33
N PHE A 107 -17.29 16.30 17.02
CA PHE A 107 -16.18 15.69 16.29
C PHE A 107 -15.28 16.70 15.56
N ASP A 108 -15.50 18.00 15.73
CA ASP A 108 -14.52 19.00 15.27
C ASP A 108 -13.19 18.79 16.01
N GLY A 109 -12.11 18.67 15.26
CA GLY A 109 -10.79 18.33 15.78
C GLY A 109 -10.57 16.84 16.10
N PHE A 110 -11.54 15.95 15.82
CA PHE A 110 -11.37 14.51 16.00
C PHE A 110 -10.26 13.97 15.08
N GLN A 111 -9.31 13.27 15.67
CA GLN A 111 -8.14 12.79 14.96
C GLN A 111 -8.21 11.29 14.75
N LEU A 112 -7.99 10.84 13.52
CA LEU A 112 -7.83 9.44 13.19
C LEU A 112 -6.45 9.15 12.62
N THR A 113 -5.90 7.97 12.94
CA THR A 113 -4.73 7.43 12.25
C THR A 113 -5.15 6.27 11.35
N GLN A 114 -4.85 6.39 10.06
CA GLN A 114 -5.02 5.29 9.11
C GLN A 114 -3.69 4.59 8.88
N ILE A 115 -3.71 3.26 8.96
CA ILE A 115 -2.65 2.35 8.51
C ILE A 115 -3.25 1.31 7.58
N SER A 116 -2.43 0.71 6.72
CA SER A 116 -2.86 -0.29 5.73
C SER A 116 -1.72 -1.21 5.35
N ASP A 117 -2.04 -2.35 4.77
CA ASP A 117 -1.08 -3.18 4.04
C ASP A 117 0.17 -3.50 4.86
N LEU A 118 -0.02 -4.17 6.00
CA LEU A 118 1.09 -4.58 6.88
C LEU A 118 1.94 -5.67 6.22
N HIS A 119 1.29 -6.67 5.61
CA HIS A 119 1.98 -7.81 5.02
C HIS A 119 3.02 -8.43 5.95
N CYS A 120 2.56 -8.84 7.12
CA CYS A 120 3.41 -9.31 8.24
C CYS A 120 4.37 -10.44 7.86
N GLY A 121 4.01 -11.27 6.87
CA GLY A 121 4.89 -12.31 6.33
C GLY A 121 6.15 -11.78 5.65
N SER A 122 6.17 -10.51 5.27
CA SER A 122 7.33 -9.86 4.64
C SER A 122 8.29 -9.24 5.64
N PHE A 123 7.87 -8.96 6.86
CA PHE A 123 8.70 -8.29 7.87
C PHE A 123 9.90 -9.15 8.29
N ASP A 124 11.07 -8.52 8.35
CA ASP A 124 12.33 -9.17 8.71
C ASP A 124 13.08 -8.53 9.90
N ASN A 125 12.62 -7.37 10.39
CA ASN A 125 13.29 -6.61 11.44
C ASN A 125 12.31 -6.13 12.54
N PRO A 126 12.26 -6.79 13.70
CA PRO A 126 11.34 -6.45 14.79
C PRO A 126 11.52 -5.02 15.33
N GLU A 127 12.77 -4.57 15.46
CA GLU A 127 13.06 -3.23 16.01
C GLU A 127 12.51 -2.13 15.10
N ARG A 128 12.58 -2.34 13.77
CA ARG A 128 12.06 -1.40 12.80
C ARG A 128 10.55 -1.41 12.75
N VAL A 129 9.92 -2.57 12.91
CA VAL A 129 8.47 -2.69 13.00
C VAL A 129 7.98 -2.02 14.28
N GLN A 130 8.62 -2.30 15.44
CA GLN A 130 8.29 -1.64 16.70
C GLN A 130 8.40 -0.12 16.59
N TYR A 131 9.47 0.40 16.01
CA TYR A 131 9.61 1.83 15.77
C TYR A 131 8.44 2.43 14.99
N GLY A 132 7.93 1.71 13.95
CA GLY A 132 6.76 2.15 13.21
C GLY A 132 5.47 2.13 14.06
N ILE A 133 5.30 1.13 14.93
CA ILE A 133 4.18 1.04 15.88
C ILE A 133 4.25 2.16 16.91
N ASP A 134 5.44 2.46 17.44
CA ASP A 134 5.64 3.58 18.36
C ASP A 134 5.27 4.90 17.72
N LEU A 135 5.65 5.13 16.45
CA LEU A 135 5.25 6.31 15.68
C LEU A 135 3.72 6.44 15.53
N ILE A 136 2.99 5.31 15.39
CA ILE A 136 1.53 5.33 15.34
C ILE A 136 0.97 5.79 16.69
N ASN A 137 1.42 5.18 17.79
CA ASN A 137 0.97 5.50 19.13
C ASN A 137 1.34 6.94 19.56
N GLU A 138 2.49 7.45 19.11
CA GLU A 138 2.91 8.85 19.34
C GLU A 138 1.92 9.87 18.77
N GLN A 139 1.13 9.51 17.76
CA GLN A 139 0.12 10.40 17.19
C GLN A 139 -1.04 10.64 18.17
N ARG A 140 -1.28 9.77 19.14
CA ARG A 140 -2.34 9.87 20.16
C ARG A 140 -3.71 10.13 19.55
N SER A 141 -3.99 9.52 18.42
CA SER A 141 -5.24 9.68 17.70
C SER A 141 -6.42 9.15 18.50
N ASP A 142 -7.60 9.72 18.28
CA ASP A 142 -8.83 9.27 18.92
C ASP A 142 -9.20 7.84 18.49
N VAL A 143 -8.92 7.48 17.23
CA VAL A 143 -9.19 6.15 16.67
C VAL A 143 -8.08 5.74 15.71
N ILE A 144 -7.78 4.45 15.63
CA ILE A 144 -6.90 3.87 14.61
C ILE A 144 -7.74 3.04 13.65
N LEU A 145 -7.54 3.23 12.33
CA LEU A 145 -8.31 2.61 11.27
C LEU A 145 -7.38 1.85 10.33
N PHE A 146 -7.50 0.52 10.32
CA PHE A 146 -6.69 -0.37 9.50
C PHE A 146 -7.47 -0.84 8.26
N THR A 147 -6.97 -0.55 7.08
CA THR A 147 -7.68 -0.75 5.81
C THR A 147 -7.29 -2.03 5.06
N GLY A 148 -6.90 -3.11 5.76
CA GLY A 148 -6.73 -4.44 5.20
C GLY A 148 -5.31 -4.83 4.79
N ASP A 149 -5.15 -6.07 4.35
CA ASP A 149 -3.89 -6.74 4.01
C ASP A 149 -2.92 -6.83 5.21
N MET A 150 -3.39 -7.54 6.24
CA MET A 150 -2.59 -7.77 7.45
C MET A 150 -1.50 -8.82 7.22
N VAL A 151 -1.80 -9.83 6.40
CA VAL A 151 -0.89 -10.92 6.06
C VAL A 151 -0.62 -10.97 4.55
N ASN A 152 0.39 -11.74 4.13
CA ASN A 152 0.57 -12.05 2.71
C ASN A 152 -0.45 -13.11 2.26
N ASN A 153 -0.69 -14.15 3.07
CA ASN A 153 -1.62 -15.25 2.78
C ASN A 153 -2.07 -16.03 4.01
N ARG A 154 -1.25 -16.10 5.07
CA ARG A 154 -1.47 -17.05 6.16
C ARG A 154 -1.51 -16.36 7.52
N ALA A 155 -2.51 -16.71 8.32
CA ALA A 155 -2.64 -16.20 9.68
C ALA A 155 -1.40 -16.43 10.55
N ALA A 156 -0.68 -17.53 10.33
CA ALA A 156 0.56 -17.86 11.04
C ALA A 156 1.70 -16.84 10.80
N GLU A 157 1.60 -15.99 9.80
CA GLU A 157 2.54 -14.88 9.58
C GLU A 157 2.48 -13.84 10.72
N LEU A 158 1.35 -13.78 11.44
CA LEU A 158 1.16 -12.90 12.60
C LEU A 158 1.79 -13.40 13.90
N ASP A 159 2.10 -14.68 14.01
CA ASP A 159 2.53 -15.30 15.29
C ASP A 159 3.69 -14.55 15.96
N ARG A 160 4.57 -13.97 15.17
CA ARG A 160 5.72 -13.19 15.64
C ARG A 160 5.37 -11.73 15.96
N TRP A 161 4.30 -11.19 15.38
CA TRP A 161 4.03 -9.76 15.36
C TRP A 161 2.80 -9.35 16.20
N GLN A 162 1.92 -10.31 16.52
CA GLN A 162 0.66 -10.03 17.19
C GLN A 162 0.85 -9.28 18.53
N SER A 163 1.88 -9.62 19.32
CA SER A 163 2.13 -8.95 20.60
C SER A 163 2.54 -7.48 20.42
N MET A 164 3.24 -7.14 19.33
CA MET A 164 3.58 -5.76 18.99
C MET A 164 2.35 -5.01 18.50
N LEU A 165 1.59 -5.61 17.58
CA LEU A 165 0.37 -5.00 17.02
C LEU A 165 -0.70 -4.80 18.09
N ALA A 166 -0.78 -5.67 19.10
CA ALA A 166 -1.66 -5.52 20.25
C ALA A 166 -1.33 -4.31 21.15
N THR A 167 -0.17 -3.64 20.93
CA THR A 167 0.16 -2.39 21.64
C THR A 167 -0.35 -1.13 20.96
N LEU A 168 -1.01 -1.26 19.81
CA LEU A 168 -1.70 -0.14 19.18
C LEU A 168 -2.85 0.30 20.08
N ASP A 169 -2.86 1.58 20.46
CA ASP A 169 -3.81 2.14 21.41
C ASP A 169 -4.43 3.43 20.92
N ALA A 170 -5.75 3.51 21.02
CA ALA A 170 -6.52 4.71 20.75
C ALA A 170 -7.78 4.74 21.60
N LYS A 171 -8.22 5.95 22.00
CA LYS A 171 -9.36 6.16 22.90
C LYS A 171 -10.62 5.40 22.49
N TYR A 172 -10.94 5.39 21.19
CA TYR A 172 -12.11 4.69 20.64
C TYR A 172 -11.77 3.33 20.02
N GLY A 173 -10.52 2.88 20.19
CA GLY A 173 -10.03 1.58 19.77
C GLY A 173 -9.45 1.54 18.36
N VAL A 174 -9.16 0.32 17.92
CA VAL A 174 -8.60 0.01 16.60
C VAL A 174 -9.65 -0.75 15.79
N TYR A 175 -10.02 -0.23 14.65
CA TYR A 175 -10.94 -0.88 13.70
C TYR A 175 -10.17 -1.42 12.51
N SER A 176 -10.61 -2.54 11.97
CA SER A 176 -9.98 -3.17 10.82
C SER A 176 -11.01 -3.69 9.81
N VAL A 177 -10.57 -3.81 8.57
CA VAL A 177 -11.27 -4.56 7.51
C VAL A 177 -10.30 -5.54 6.86
N LEU A 178 -10.82 -6.45 6.03
CA LEU A 178 -10.01 -7.41 5.28
C LEU A 178 -9.63 -6.84 3.91
N GLY A 179 -8.36 -7.07 3.51
CA GLY A 179 -7.90 -6.87 2.15
C GLY A 179 -7.87 -8.17 1.35
N ASN A 180 -7.44 -8.12 0.09
CA ASN A 180 -7.46 -9.28 -0.79
C ASN A 180 -6.47 -10.37 -0.38
N HIS A 181 -5.34 -10.02 0.24
CA HIS A 181 -4.35 -10.99 0.72
C HIS A 181 -4.82 -11.77 1.96
N ASP A 182 -5.68 -11.18 2.77
CA ASP A 182 -6.18 -11.79 4.00
C ASP A 182 -7.00 -13.06 3.75
N TYR A 183 -7.55 -13.24 2.53
CA TYR A 183 -8.29 -14.46 2.15
C TYR A 183 -7.38 -15.64 1.78
N GLY A 184 -6.07 -15.44 1.66
CA GLY A 184 -5.13 -16.51 1.31
C GLY A 184 -5.32 -17.09 -0.08
N ASP A 185 -5.79 -16.29 -1.04
CA ASP A 185 -6.11 -16.73 -2.42
C ASP A 185 -4.87 -16.96 -3.28
N TYR A 186 -3.70 -16.49 -2.86
CA TYR A 186 -2.46 -16.50 -3.67
C TYR A 186 -1.51 -17.64 -3.35
N VAL A 187 -1.94 -18.60 -2.53
CA VAL A 187 -1.17 -19.80 -2.19
C VAL A 187 -2.04 -21.06 -2.31
N PRO A 188 -1.45 -22.22 -2.64
CA PRO A 188 -2.18 -23.47 -2.59
C PRO A 188 -2.49 -23.88 -1.15
N TRP A 189 -3.66 -24.49 -0.97
CA TRP A 189 -4.13 -25.08 0.28
C TRP A 189 -4.29 -26.58 0.08
N ASN A 190 -4.08 -27.39 1.15
CA ASN A 190 -4.27 -28.83 1.06
C ASN A 190 -5.75 -29.18 0.92
N SER A 191 -6.65 -28.38 1.55
CA SER A 191 -8.09 -28.53 1.44
C SER A 191 -8.80 -27.16 1.59
N PRO A 192 -10.08 -27.05 1.19
CA PRO A 192 -10.91 -25.89 1.47
C PRO A 192 -11.06 -25.60 2.97
N GLU A 193 -11.09 -26.66 3.79
CA GLU A 193 -11.19 -26.59 5.25
C GLU A 193 -9.95 -25.96 5.87
N ASP A 194 -8.75 -26.27 5.36
CA ASP A 194 -7.49 -25.64 5.80
C ASP A 194 -7.51 -24.13 5.53
N LYS A 195 -8.03 -23.73 4.37
CA LYS A 195 -8.19 -22.32 4.02
C LYS A 195 -9.21 -21.61 4.92
N SER A 196 -10.36 -22.24 5.19
CA SER A 196 -11.35 -21.69 6.11
C SER A 196 -10.80 -21.55 7.52
N SER A 197 -10.12 -22.58 8.04
CA SER A 197 -9.47 -22.54 9.35
C SER A 197 -8.39 -21.45 9.46
N ASN A 198 -7.68 -21.17 8.37
CA ASN A 198 -6.73 -20.06 8.32
C ASN A 198 -7.43 -18.70 8.44
N MET A 199 -8.58 -18.52 7.78
CA MET A 199 -9.37 -17.30 7.89
C MET A 199 -9.91 -17.11 9.30
N ASP A 200 -10.51 -18.17 9.88
CA ASP A 200 -11.04 -18.14 11.26
C ASP A 200 -9.93 -17.77 12.25
N ARG A 201 -8.73 -18.34 12.06
CA ARG A 201 -7.55 -18.00 12.88
C ARG A 201 -7.14 -16.54 12.71
N LEU A 202 -7.13 -16.01 11.49
CA LEU A 202 -6.78 -14.60 11.23
C LEU A 202 -7.74 -13.66 11.96
N MET A 203 -9.06 -13.94 11.87
CA MET A 203 -10.08 -13.14 12.56
C MET A 203 -9.95 -13.23 14.08
N GLU A 204 -9.69 -14.42 14.62
CA GLU A 204 -9.48 -14.61 16.04
C GLU A 204 -8.23 -13.90 16.57
N ILE A 205 -7.12 -13.93 15.82
CA ILE A 205 -5.89 -13.17 16.17
C ILE A 205 -6.19 -11.66 16.21
N GLN A 206 -6.91 -11.11 15.24
CA GLN A 206 -7.29 -9.69 15.24
C GLN A 206 -8.11 -9.33 16.49
N LYS A 207 -9.08 -10.17 16.85
CA LYS A 207 -9.87 -10.01 18.07
C LYS A 207 -9.00 -10.07 19.34
N GLN A 208 -8.06 -11.01 19.40
CA GLN A 208 -7.12 -11.15 20.54
C GLN A 208 -6.19 -9.94 20.65
N MET A 209 -5.83 -9.29 19.54
CA MET A 209 -5.08 -8.03 19.55
C MET A 209 -5.94 -6.81 19.95
N GLY A 210 -7.24 -6.99 20.16
CA GLY A 210 -8.15 -5.90 20.51
C GLY A 210 -8.69 -5.13 19.30
N PHE A 211 -8.50 -5.64 18.09
CA PHE A 211 -9.03 -5.00 16.88
C PHE A 211 -10.52 -5.34 16.71
N LYS A 212 -11.31 -4.33 16.36
CA LYS A 212 -12.72 -4.48 15.95
C LYS A 212 -12.76 -4.72 14.44
N LEU A 213 -12.75 -5.98 14.02
CA LEU A 213 -12.84 -6.35 12.61
C LEU A 213 -14.28 -6.18 12.12
N LEU A 214 -14.47 -5.39 11.06
CA LEU A 214 -15.77 -5.14 10.42
C LEU A 214 -15.84 -5.88 9.09
N CYS A 215 -16.69 -6.92 9.03
CA CYS A 215 -16.94 -7.74 7.84
C CYS A 215 -18.32 -7.43 7.26
N ASN A 216 -18.42 -6.35 6.48
CA ASN A 216 -19.69 -5.77 6.00
C ASN A 216 -20.58 -5.35 7.18
N GLU A 217 -19.99 -4.62 8.10
CA GLU A 217 -20.58 -4.21 9.37
C GLU A 217 -20.23 -2.75 9.66
N ASN A 218 -20.89 -2.19 10.66
CA ASN A 218 -20.58 -0.86 11.16
C ASN A 218 -20.54 -0.85 12.70
N ASP A 219 -19.85 0.14 13.24
CA ASP A 219 -19.89 0.50 14.65
C ASP A 219 -20.04 2.01 14.81
N VAL A 220 -20.66 2.45 15.89
CA VAL A 220 -20.98 3.85 16.13
C VAL A 220 -20.17 4.38 17.32
N ILE A 221 -19.34 5.38 17.05
CA ILE A 221 -18.61 6.12 18.07
C ILE A 221 -19.54 7.21 18.59
N HIS A 222 -19.77 7.22 19.91
CA HIS A 222 -20.49 8.26 20.61
C HIS A 222 -19.52 9.24 21.29
N LYS A 223 -19.73 10.52 21.08
CA LYS A 223 -19.01 11.59 21.75
C LYS A 223 -20.00 12.68 22.13
N GLU A 224 -20.13 12.96 23.44
CA GLU A 224 -21.20 13.78 23.97
C GLU A 224 -22.58 13.23 23.51
N ASP A 225 -23.46 14.08 22.99
CA ASP A 225 -24.78 13.67 22.49
C ASP A 225 -24.78 13.38 20.97
N GLN A 226 -23.60 13.29 20.35
CA GLN A 226 -23.46 13.13 18.91
C GLN A 226 -22.78 11.79 18.54
N LYS A 227 -22.94 11.40 17.28
CA LYS A 227 -22.46 10.11 16.79
C LYS A 227 -21.77 10.21 15.44
N LEU A 228 -20.79 9.34 15.23
CA LEU A 228 -20.07 9.11 13.97
C LEU A 228 -19.99 7.60 13.73
N ALA A 229 -20.27 7.15 12.52
CA ALA A 229 -20.19 5.73 12.17
C ALA A 229 -18.88 5.38 11.49
N ILE A 230 -18.26 4.28 11.94
CA ILE A 230 -17.20 3.58 11.21
C ILE A 230 -17.87 2.43 10.45
N VAL A 231 -17.80 2.46 9.14
CA VAL A 231 -18.39 1.46 8.24
C VAL A 231 -17.27 0.64 7.63
N GLY A 232 -17.28 -0.66 7.81
CA GLY A 232 -16.27 -1.56 7.24
C GLY A 232 -16.87 -2.50 6.23
N VAL A 233 -16.27 -2.57 5.04
CA VAL A 233 -16.63 -3.59 4.04
C VAL A 233 -15.47 -4.56 3.86
N GLU A 234 -15.80 -5.83 3.64
CA GLU A 234 -14.85 -6.82 3.17
C GLU A 234 -14.27 -6.40 1.82
N ASN A 235 -13.21 -7.07 1.34
CA ASN A 235 -12.57 -6.67 0.11
C ASN A 235 -13.57 -6.54 -1.05
N TRP A 236 -13.60 -5.37 -1.66
CA TRP A 236 -14.34 -5.07 -2.87
C TRP A 236 -13.34 -4.67 -3.96
N GLY A 237 -12.76 -5.66 -4.65
CA GLY A 237 -11.76 -5.43 -5.68
C GLY A 237 -12.35 -5.31 -7.08
N ALA A 238 -11.77 -4.47 -7.92
CA ALA A 238 -12.09 -4.42 -9.33
C ALA A 238 -11.37 -5.56 -10.09
N GLY A 239 -12.03 -6.10 -11.14
CA GLY A 239 -11.46 -7.17 -11.96
C GLY A 239 -11.51 -8.53 -11.28
N GLU A 240 -10.35 -9.20 -11.18
CA GLU A 240 -10.24 -10.59 -10.69
C GLU A 240 -10.03 -10.70 -9.17
N PHE A 241 -9.92 -9.58 -8.45
CA PHE A 241 -9.78 -9.60 -7.00
C PHE A 241 -11.06 -10.08 -6.32
N THR A 242 -10.91 -10.74 -5.18
CA THR A 242 -12.00 -11.22 -4.35
C THR A 242 -13.02 -10.12 -4.06
N LYS A 243 -14.31 -10.39 -4.34
CA LYS A 243 -15.43 -9.46 -4.11
C LYS A 243 -16.36 -10.03 -3.07
N LYS A 244 -16.13 -9.68 -1.81
CA LYS A 244 -17.01 -10.02 -0.68
C LYS A 244 -17.63 -8.79 -0.02
N GLY A 245 -17.17 -7.58 -0.39
CA GLY A 245 -17.67 -6.33 0.13
C GLY A 245 -19.13 -6.10 -0.26
N ASP A 246 -19.98 -5.90 0.75
CA ASP A 246 -21.40 -5.57 0.65
C ASP A 246 -21.67 -4.27 1.42
N LEU A 247 -21.70 -3.17 0.68
CA LEU A 247 -21.91 -1.85 1.26
C LEU A 247 -23.32 -1.70 1.85
N SER A 248 -24.34 -2.31 1.22
CA SER A 248 -25.72 -2.22 1.69
C SER A 248 -25.88 -2.90 3.06
N LYS A 249 -25.24 -4.05 3.23
CA LYS A 249 -25.18 -4.75 4.51
C LYS A 249 -24.41 -3.93 5.54
N ALA A 250 -23.25 -3.38 5.17
CA ALA A 250 -22.41 -2.57 6.06
C ALA A 250 -23.11 -1.30 6.56
N LEU A 251 -24.01 -0.71 5.77
CA LEU A 251 -24.77 0.49 6.12
C LEU A 251 -26.06 0.17 6.89
N SER A 252 -26.43 -1.10 7.03
CA SER A 252 -27.69 -1.49 7.67
C SER A 252 -27.77 -0.98 9.11
N GLY A 253 -28.93 -0.40 9.48
CA GLY A 253 -29.20 0.14 10.81
C GLY A 253 -28.64 1.52 11.08
N LEU A 254 -27.92 2.13 10.14
CA LEU A 254 -27.45 3.51 10.27
C LEU A 254 -28.47 4.51 9.74
N ASP A 255 -28.61 5.63 10.43
CA ASP A 255 -29.39 6.76 9.93
C ASP A 255 -28.74 7.36 8.67
N ALA A 256 -29.54 7.80 7.72
CA ALA A 256 -29.07 8.32 6.45
C ALA A 256 -28.12 9.53 6.61
N ASP A 257 -28.43 10.42 7.55
CA ASP A 257 -27.72 11.65 7.88
C ASP A 257 -26.55 11.47 8.87
N CYS A 258 -26.33 10.26 9.40
CA CYS A 258 -25.17 9.98 10.24
C CYS A 258 -23.88 10.20 9.44
N PHE A 259 -22.92 10.92 10.01
CA PHE A 259 -21.59 11.06 9.41
C PHE A 259 -20.88 9.71 9.38
N LYS A 260 -20.37 9.31 8.21
CA LYS A 260 -19.81 7.96 8.00
C LYS A 260 -18.36 8.02 7.49
N ILE A 261 -17.50 7.23 8.11
CA ILE A 261 -16.16 6.94 7.60
C ILE A 261 -16.16 5.50 7.08
N LEU A 262 -15.97 5.33 5.77
CA LEU A 262 -15.92 4.01 5.14
C LEU A 262 -14.50 3.48 5.09
N LEU A 263 -14.29 2.28 5.61
CA LEU A 263 -13.08 1.49 5.44
C LEU A 263 -13.32 0.48 4.30
N THR A 264 -12.51 0.55 3.26
CA THR A 264 -12.52 -0.38 2.13
C THR A 264 -11.12 -0.52 1.59
N HIS A 265 -10.65 -1.75 1.38
CA HIS A 265 -9.26 -1.98 1.04
C HIS A 265 -8.89 -1.41 -0.34
N ASP A 266 -9.61 -1.78 -1.40
CA ASP A 266 -9.32 -1.37 -2.78
C ASP A 266 -9.98 -0.01 -3.12
N PRO A 267 -9.21 1.02 -3.53
CA PRO A 267 -9.74 2.33 -3.88
C PRO A 267 -10.68 2.34 -5.09
N SER A 268 -10.69 1.27 -5.91
CA SER A 268 -11.65 1.14 -7.01
C SER A 268 -13.10 1.04 -6.53
N HIS A 269 -13.34 0.60 -5.29
CA HIS A 269 -14.67 0.63 -4.69
C HIS A 269 -15.22 2.06 -4.61
N TRP A 270 -14.41 3.00 -4.11
CA TRP A 270 -14.80 4.42 -4.10
C TRP A 270 -15.03 4.96 -5.51
N GLN A 271 -14.11 4.67 -6.44
CA GLN A 271 -14.19 5.14 -7.81
C GLN A 271 -15.46 4.68 -8.53
N LEU A 272 -15.87 3.42 -8.30
CA LEU A 272 -16.92 2.77 -9.10
C LEU A 272 -18.29 2.74 -8.40
N LYS A 273 -18.34 2.95 -7.07
CA LYS A 273 -19.55 2.74 -6.26
C LYS A 273 -19.87 3.83 -5.23
N ILE A 274 -18.96 4.77 -4.97
CA ILE A 274 -19.17 5.73 -3.89
C ILE A 274 -19.19 7.17 -4.37
N LYS A 275 -18.23 7.57 -5.18
CA LYS A 275 -18.00 8.99 -5.49
C LYS A 275 -19.18 9.66 -6.23
N ASP A 276 -19.85 8.92 -7.10
CA ASP A 276 -20.93 9.43 -7.96
C ASP A 276 -22.34 9.02 -7.50
N GLU A 277 -22.43 8.15 -6.48
CA GLU A 277 -23.72 7.69 -5.92
C GLU A 277 -24.26 8.69 -4.89
N ASP A 278 -25.58 8.76 -4.76
CA ASP A 278 -26.27 9.58 -3.76
C ASP A 278 -26.30 8.87 -2.38
N ILE A 279 -25.10 8.57 -1.87
CA ILE A 279 -24.89 7.95 -0.56
C ILE A 279 -24.05 8.91 0.28
N ASN A 280 -24.52 9.25 1.48
CA ASN A 280 -23.76 10.10 2.39
C ASN A 280 -22.61 9.31 3.04
N ILE A 281 -21.45 9.31 2.38
CA ILE A 281 -20.16 8.80 2.87
C ILE A 281 -19.11 9.88 2.59
N PRO A 282 -18.94 10.84 3.51
CA PRO A 282 -18.06 11.98 3.31
C PRO A 282 -16.58 11.60 3.23
N LEU A 283 -16.15 10.53 3.93
CA LEU A 283 -14.76 10.08 3.97
C LEU A 283 -14.65 8.58 3.71
N THR A 284 -13.82 8.20 2.76
CA THR A 284 -13.43 6.81 2.48
C THR A 284 -11.93 6.65 2.66
N LEU A 285 -11.53 5.56 3.31
CA LEU A 285 -10.14 5.19 3.57
C LEU A 285 -9.84 3.87 2.85
N SER A 286 -8.75 3.87 2.08
CA SER A 286 -8.31 2.69 1.31
C SER A 286 -6.79 2.50 1.37
N GLY A 287 -6.30 1.33 0.94
CA GLY A 287 -4.89 0.98 0.81
C GLY A 287 -4.59 0.33 -0.54
N HIS A 288 -4.16 -0.94 -0.53
CA HIS A 288 -4.05 -1.86 -1.66
C HIS A 288 -2.94 -1.57 -2.67
N THR A 289 -2.76 -0.33 -3.07
CA THR A 289 -1.91 0.01 -4.22
C THR A 289 -0.42 -0.01 -3.91
N HIS A 290 -0.04 0.16 -2.64
CA HIS A 290 1.32 0.42 -2.16
C HIS A 290 2.04 1.56 -2.88
N GLY A 291 1.36 2.30 -3.78
CA GLY A 291 2.04 3.13 -4.77
C GLY A 291 3.07 2.33 -5.57
N MET A 292 2.85 0.99 -5.72
CA MET A 292 3.77 0.03 -6.31
C MET A 292 5.16 0.00 -5.65
N GLN A 293 5.28 0.57 -4.43
CA GLN A 293 6.54 0.68 -3.66
C GLN A 293 7.69 1.39 -4.42
N PHE A 294 7.38 1.91 -5.59
CA PHE A 294 8.34 2.52 -6.51
C PHE A 294 7.75 3.77 -7.17
N GLY A 295 8.50 4.87 -7.12
CA GLY A 295 8.05 6.10 -7.74
C GLY A 295 8.89 7.30 -7.34
N ILE A 296 8.36 8.47 -7.66
CA ILE A 296 8.94 9.77 -7.27
C ILE A 296 7.81 10.58 -6.64
N GLU A 297 8.04 11.06 -5.43
CA GLU A 297 7.12 11.94 -4.76
C GLU A 297 7.84 13.14 -4.15
N ILE A 298 7.36 14.33 -4.52
CA ILE A 298 7.73 15.60 -3.91
C ILE A 298 6.44 16.11 -3.24
N PRO A 299 6.31 16.03 -1.91
CA PRO A 299 5.09 16.37 -1.20
C PRO A 299 4.51 17.73 -1.62
N GLY A 300 3.21 17.76 -1.89
CA GLY A 300 2.48 18.97 -2.30
C GLY A 300 2.76 19.48 -3.72
N LYS A 301 3.68 18.85 -4.47
CA LYS A 301 4.07 19.32 -5.81
C LYS A 301 3.87 18.28 -6.91
N PHE A 302 4.36 17.07 -6.72
CA PHE A 302 4.38 16.06 -7.77
C PHE A 302 4.44 14.66 -7.17
N LYS A 303 3.65 13.75 -7.72
CA LYS A 303 3.75 12.31 -7.43
C LYS A 303 3.59 11.50 -8.71
N TRP A 304 4.42 10.50 -8.86
CA TRP A 304 4.39 9.56 -9.98
C TRP A 304 4.81 8.17 -9.52
N SER A 305 4.06 7.18 -9.95
CA SER A 305 4.37 5.76 -9.85
C SER A 305 3.78 5.04 -11.06
N PRO A 306 4.36 3.92 -11.51
CA PRO A 306 3.75 3.11 -12.57
C PRO A 306 2.32 2.66 -12.25
N VAL A 307 1.98 2.52 -10.96
CA VAL A 307 0.64 2.12 -10.51
C VAL A 307 -0.48 3.04 -11.02
N LYS A 308 -0.18 4.30 -11.36
CA LYS A 308 -1.15 5.26 -11.90
C LYS A 308 -1.83 4.81 -13.19
N TRP A 309 -1.21 3.91 -13.94
CA TRP A 309 -1.81 3.36 -15.16
C TRP A 309 -2.91 2.35 -14.86
N ARG A 310 -2.91 1.76 -13.66
CA ARG A 310 -3.95 0.82 -13.20
C ARG A 310 -4.95 1.49 -12.27
N TYR A 311 -4.46 2.34 -11.35
CA TYR A 311 -5.25 3.03 -10.33
C TYR A 311 -5.10 4.54 -10.47
N PRO A 312 -6.14 5.27 -10.97
CA PRO A 312 -6.11 6.73 -11.04
C PRO A 312 -5.94 7.37 -9.65
N TYR A 313 -6.59 6.77 -8.64
CA TYR A 313 -6.51 7.15 -7.23
C TYR A 313 -5.59 6.16 -6.51
N TRP A 314 -4.29 6.46 -6.43
CA TRP A 314 -3.30 5.48 -5.95
C TRP A 314 -2.55 5.88 -4.68
N ALA A 315 -2.59 7.12 -4.23
CA ALA A 315 -1.93 7.56 -2.99
C ALA A 315 -2.38 8.94 -2.53
N GLY A 316 -2.56 9.13 -1.22
CA GLY A 316 -2.92 10.38 -0.58
C GLY A 316 -4.38 10.77 -0.77
N VAL A 317 -4.70 12.02 -0.47
CA VAL A 317 -6.07 12.54 -0.41
C VAL A 317 -6.54 13.02 -1.78
N TYR A 318 -7.77 12.65 -2.11
CA TYR A 318 -8.54 13.14 -3.26
C TYR A 318 -9.89 13.67 -2.78
N LYS A 319 -10.47 14.63 -3.50
CA LYS A 319 -11.81 15.17 -3.25
C LYS A 319 -12.57 15.28 -4.55
N GLU A 320 -13.72 14.60 -4.64
CA GLU A 320 -14.68 14.73 -5.74
C GLU A 320 -16.10 14.69 -5.17
N ASN A 321 -17.01 15.49 -5.71
CA ASN A 321 -18.44 15.57 -5.32
C ASN A 321 -18.63 15.73 -3.79
N ASN A 322 -17.80 16.55 -3.13
CA ASN A 322 -17.75 16.74 -1.67
C ASN A 322 -17.41 15.48 -0.84
N LYS A 323 -16.95 14.41 -1.48
CA LYS A 323 -16.49 13.19 -0.81
C LYS A 323 -14.97 13.09 -0.89
N TYR A 324 -14.37 12.73 0.22
CA TYR A 324 -12.92 12.50 0.29
C TYR A 324 -12.61 11.01 0.18
N LEU A 325 -11.50 10.72 -0.50
CA LEU A 325 -10.83 9.43 -0.47
C LEU A 325 -9.39 9.66 0.00
N ASN A 326 -8.94 8.91 1.00
CA ASN A 326 -7.51 8.77 1.26
C ASN A 326 -7.05 7.37 0.88
N VAL A 327 -6.01 7.27 0.05
CA VAL A 327 -5.36 6.00 -0.30
C VAL A 327 -4.00 5.97 0.37
N ASN A 328 -3.87 5.13 1.39
CA ASN A 328 -2.64 4.94 2.14
C ASN A 328 -1.65 4.09 1.31
N ARG A 329 -0.35 4.43 1.35
CA ARG A 329 0.71 3.73 0.59
C ARG A 329 1.16 2.43 1.24
N GLY A 330 0.52 2.04 2.35
CA GLY A 330 0.86 0.85 3.12
C GLY A 330 2.02 1.05 4.09
N PHE A 331 1.93 0.36 5.21
CA PHE A 331 2.95 0.33 6.27
C PHE A 331 4.07 -0.67 5.96
N GLY A 332 3.71 -1.84 5.44
CA GLY A 332 4.64 -2.89 5.08
C GLY A 332 5.11 -2.87 3.62
N TYR A 333 5.44 -4.02 3.11
CA TYR A 333 5.87 -4.21 1.72
C TYR A 333 5.55 -5.63 1.26
N LEU A 334 5.41 -5.81 -0.06
CA LEU A 334 5.08 -7.09 -0.69
C LEU A 334 5.88 -7.30 -1.97
N ALA A 335 6.18 -8.53 -2.33
CA ALA A 335 6.91 -8.95 -3.53
C ALA A 335 8.34 -8.38 -3.61
N TYR A 336 8.52 -7.14 -4.06
CA TYR A 336 9.83 -6.48 -3.98
C TYR A 336 10.11 -6.08 -2.52
N PRO A 337 11.23 -6.55 -1.90
CA PRO A 337 11.49 -6.37 -0.46
C PRO A 337 12.05 -4.98 -0.13
N GLY A 338 11.50 -3.95 -0.74
CA GLY A 338 11.99 -2.58 -0.60
C GLY A 338 10.97 -1.54 -1.04
N ARG A 339 11.29 -0.28 -0.72
CA ARG A 339 10.54 0.88 -1.16
C ARG A 339 11.49 1.95 -1.67
N LEU A 340 11.23 2.48 -2.86
CA LEU A 340 12.05 3.52 -3.48
C LEU A 340 11.18 4.70 -3.93
N GLY A 341 11.30 5.83 -3.22
CA GLY A 341 10.59 7.08 -3.51
C GLY A 341 9.12 7.09 -3.06
N ILE A 342 8.52 5.94 -2.79
CA ILE A 342 7.20 5.77 -2.18
C ILE A 342 7.40 5.06 -0.84
N TRP A 343 7.43 5.84 0.23
CA TRP A 343 7.80 5.36 1.56
C TRP A 343 6.61 4.72 2.29
N PRO A 344 6.86 3.88 3.32
CA PRO A 344 5.80 3.40 4.21
C PRO A 344 5.10 4.57 4.88
N GLU A 345 3.77 4.48 5.00
CA GLU A 345 2.92 5.59 5.40
C GLU A 345 2.12 5.30 6.67
N ILE A 346 2.09 6.29 7.55
CA ILE A 346 1.15 6.45 8.65
C ILE A 346 0.39 7.73 8.33
N THR A 347 -0.92 7.64 8.04
CA THR A 347 -1.74 8.82 7.72
C THR A 347 -2.46 9.29 8.96
N VAL A 348 -2.37 10.58 9.27
CA VAL A 348 -3.13 11.24 10.33
C VAL A 348 -4.11 12.20 9.69
N ILE A 349 -5.39 12.05 9.99
CA ILE A 349 -6.44 12.95 9.49
C ILE A 349 -7.16 13.60 10.67
N THR A 350 -7.17 14.93 10.69
CA THR A 350 -7.98 15.73 11.61
C THR A 350 -9.25 16.14 10.88
N LEU A 351 -10.40 15.74 11.43
CA LEU A 351 -11.70 16.14 10.92
C LEU A 351 -12.00 17.56 11.36
N LYS A 352 -12.48 18.41 10.44
CA LYS A 352 -12.86 19.78 10.70
C LYS A 352 -14.29 20.04 10.24
N LYS A 353 -15.07 20.71 11.09
CA LYS A 353 -16.37 21.21 10.69
C LYS A 353 -16.20 22.48 9.86
N ALA A 354 -16.93 22.58 8.76
CA ALA A 354 -17.04 23.83 8.02
C ALA A 354 -17.72 24.92 8.87
N VAL A 355 -17.17 26.11 8.84
CA VAL A 355 -17.68 27.27 9.58
C VAL A 355 -18.77 27.97 8.78
#